data_245c79cae33cdde0598a828146ea7507
#
_entry.id   245c79cae33cdde0598a828146ea7507
#
_cell.length_a   1.000
_cell.length_b   1.000
_cell.length_c   1.000
_cell.angle_alpha   90.00
_cell.angle_beta   90.00
_cell.angle_gamma   90.00
#
_symmetry.space_group_name_H-M   'P 1'
#
loop_
_entity.id
_entity.type
_entity.pdbx_description
1 polymer ?
#
loop_
_entity_poly.entity_id
_entity_poly.type
_entity_poly.pdbx_seq_one_letter_code
_entity_poly.pdbx_strand_id
1 'polypeptide(L)'
;MRADVAVLGAGAAGMMCAAVAGQRGRRVVLIDHATRIGEKIRISGGGRCNFTNLHSAPDRFLSENPAFCRSALARYTPRHFLEMVQRYRIAWHEKHRGQLFCDDSAERIIELLKRECEAGAVQWRTGTKVARVEKVSAGFLVHTALD
;
A
#
# COMPACT_ATOMS: atom_id res chain seq x y z
N MET A 1 7.68 13.71 17.53
CA MET A 1 6.54 13.94 16.61
C MET A 1 5.30 13.22 17.11
N ARG A 2 4.10 13.79 16.96
CA ARG A 2 2.83 13.16 17.36
C ARG A 2 1.94 12.99 16.10
N ALA A 3 1.46 11.79 15.86
CA ALA A 3 0.54 11.43 14.79
C ALA A 3 -0.63 10.62 15.36
N ASP A 4 -1.73 10.54 14.61
CA ASP A 4 -2.88 9.70 14.98
C ASP A 4 -2.66 8.26 14.49
N VAL A 5 -1.89 8.11 13.39
CA VAL A 5 -1.54 6.83 12.78
C VAL A 5 -0.07 6.84 12.38
N ALA A 6 0.67 5.81 12.79
CA ALA A 6 1.99 5.51 12.25
C ALA A 6 1.90 4.24 11.40
N VAL A 7 2.26 4.33 10.13
CA VAL A 7 2.31 3.20 9.21
C VAL A 7 3.77 2.82 8.98
N LEU A 8 4.09 1.54 9.17
CA LEU A 8 5.44 1.02 9.00
C LEU A 8 5.54 0.23 7.70
N GLY A 9 6.36 0.72 6.79
CA GLY A 9 6.58 0.17 5.46
C GLY A 9 5.84 0.92 4.35
N ALA A 10 6.58 1.50 3.40
CA ALA A 10 6.07 2.23 2.23
C ALA A 10 5.94 1.32 0.99
N GLY A 11 5.44 0.10 1.19
CA GLY A 11 4.97 -0.79 0.13
C GLY A 11 3.51 -0.51 -0.24
N ALA A 12 2.93 -1.34 -1.11
CA ALA A 12 1.54 -1.18 -1.59
C ALA A 12 0.53 -1.07 -0.45
N ALA A 13 0.57 -1.99 0.51
CA ALA A 13 -0.37 -2.02 1.63
C ALA A 13 -0.20 -0.80 2.56
N GLY A 14 1.05 -0.43 2.87
CA GLY A 14 1.33 0.71 3.74
C GLY A 14 0.94 2.03 3.11
N MET A 15 1.26 2.26 1.85
CA MET A 15 0.84 3.48 1.13
C MET A 15 -0.69 3.57 1.04
N MET A 16 -1.38 2.48 0.71
CA MET A 16 -2.84 2.46 0.66
C MET A 16 -3.48 2.73 2.03
N CYS A 17 -2.94 2.10 3.09
CA CYS A 17 -3.39 2.35 4.47
C CYS A 17 -3.20 3.81 4.87
N ALA A 18 -2.02 4.37 4.62
CA ALA A 18 -1.69 5.75 4.95
C ALA A 18 -2.57 6.74 4.20
N ALA A 19 -2.75 6.53 2.88
CA ALA A 19 -3.61 7.36 2.04
C ALA A 19 -5.05 7.39 2.56
N VAL A 20 -5.65 6.21 2.79
CA VAL A 20 -7.03 6.11 3.29
C VAL A 20 -7.20 6.74 4.66
N ALA A 21 -6.24 6.55 5.56
CA ALA A 21 -6.30 7.17 6.90
C ALA A 21 -6.17 8.70 6.80
N GLY A 22 -5.25 9.21 5.98
CA GLY A 22 -5.06 10.64 5.77
C GLY A 22 -6.28 11.31 5.14
N GLN A 23 -6.84 10.73 4.09
CA GLN A 23 -8.06 11.21 3.43
C GLN A 23 -9.30 11.19 4.34
N ARG A 24 -9.25 10.43 5.44
CA ARG A 24 -10.24 10.45 6.53
C ARG A 24 -9.92 11.48 7.62
N GLY A 25 -8.99 12.40 7.38
CA GLY A 25 -8.62 13.48 8.29
C GLY A 25 -7.72 13.07 9.44
N ARG A 26 -7.02 11.92 9.35
CA ARG A 26 -6.04 11.53 10.36
C ARG A 26 -4.66 12.11 10.03
N ARG A 27 -3.93 12.53 11.05
CA ARG A 27 -2.51 12.90 10.91
C ARG A 27 -1.70 11.61 10.80
N VAL A 28 -1.18 11.35 9.62
CA VAL A 28 -0.49 10.09 9.30
C VAL A 28 0.99 10.33 9.08
N VAL A 29 1.82 9.48 9.68
CA VAL A 29 3.23 9.33 9.33
C VAL A 29 3.47 7.96 8.73
N LEU A 30 4.13 7.91 7.58
CA LEU A 30 4.53 6.69 6.88
C LEU A 30 6.05 6.57 6.95
N ILE A 31 6.52 5.50 7.60
CA ILE A 31 7.94 5.28 7.91
C ILE A 31 8.44 4.08 7.11
N ASP A 32 9.58 4.23 6.44
CA ASP A 32 10.25 3.11 5.76
C ASP A 32 11.78 3.21 5.95
N HIS A 33 12.43 2.06 6.13
CA HIS A 33 13.87 1.98 6.22
C HIS A 33 14.57 2.25 4.89
N ALA A 34 13.90 1.97 3.78
CA ALA A 34 14.40 2.27 2.45
C ALA A 34 14.22 3.76 2.12
N THR A 35 15.18 4.33 1.41
CA THR A 35 15.06 5.68 0.86
C THR A 35 14.12 5.73 -0.34
N ARG A 36 13.94 4.59 -1.02
CA ARG A 36 13.11 4.43 -2.20
C ARG A 36 11.87 3.61 -1.88
N ILE A 37 10.70 4.19 -2.08
CA ILE A 37 9.41 3.55 -1.78
C ILE A 37 9.00 2.53 -2.86
N GLY A 38 8.13 1.57 -2.50
CA GLY A 38 7.46 0.69 -3.46
C GLY A 38 8.35 -0.36 -4.13
N GLU A 39 9.44 -0.80 -3.51
CA GLU A 39 10.44 -1.68 -4.14
C GLU A 39 9.84 -2.99 -4.66
N LYS A 40 8.99 -3.65 -3.86
CA LYS A 40 8.30 -4.89 -4.32
C LYS A 40 7.30 -4.64 -5.45
N ILE A 41 6.71 -3.46 -5.54
CA ILE A 41 5.86 -3.06 -6.67
C ILE A 41 6.72 -2.95 -7.92
N ARG A 42 7.85 -2.24 -7.81
CA ARG A 42 8.79 -1.94 -8.89
C ARG A 42 9.30 -3.19 -9.60
N ILE A 43 9.71 -4.19 -8.84
CA ILE A 43 10.26 -5.44 -9.40
C ILE A 43 9.19 -6.44 -9.80
N SER A 44 7.94 -6.27 -9.37
CA SER A 44 6.88 -7.23 -9.66
C SER A 44 6.51 -7.24 -11.13
N GLY A 45 6.09 -8.41 -11.63
CA GLY A 45 5.64 -8.57 -13.01
C GLY A 45 6.69 -8.20 -14.07
N GLY A 46 7.99 -8.35 -13.76
CA GLY A 46 9.06 -7.96 -14.67
C GLY A 46 9.15 -6.45 -14.90
N GLY A 47 8.87 -5.65 -13.86
CA GLY A 47 8.88 -4.19 -13.92
C GLY A 47 7.60 -3.54 -14.43
N ARG A 48 6.56 -4.33 -14.72
CA ARG A 48 5.25 -3.85 -15.19
C ARG A 48 4.16 -3.92 -14.14
N CYS A 49 4.45 -4.37 -12.95
CA CYS A 49 3.55 -4.57 -11.84
C CYS A 49 2.31 -5.43 -12.19
N ASN A 50 2.28 -6.68 -11.73
CA ASN A 50 1.00 -7.39 -11.63
C ASN A 50 0.19 -6.77 -10.50
N PHE A 51 -0.61 -5.75 -10.80
CA PHE A 51 -1.22 -4.93 -9.77
C PHE A 51 -2.51 -5.52 -9.18
N THR A 52 -3.19 -6.40 -9.90
CA THR A 52 -4.34 -7.16 -9.39
C THR A 52 -4.66 -8.38 -10.24
N ASN A 53 -5.61 -9.20 -9.74
CA ASN A 53 -6.21 -10.28 -10.49
C ASN A 53 -7.74 -10.20 -10.37
N LEU A 54 -8.45 -10.19 -11.49
CA LEU A 54 -9.91 -10.08 -11.57
C LEU A 54 -10.64 -11.22 -10.86
N HIS A 55 -9.98 -12.39 -10.74
CA HIS A 55 -10.52 -13.58 -10.10
C HIS A 55 -10.11 -13.74 -8.64
N SER A 56 -9.52 -12.69 -8.03
CA SER A 56 -9.21 -12.73 -6.58
C SER A 56 -10.49 -12.83 -5.77
N ALA A 57 -10.61 -13.92 -5.02
CA ALA A 57 -11.73 -14.24 -4.17
C ALA A 57 -11.24 -14.98 -2.91
N PRO A 58 -11.99 -15.03 -1.80
CA PRO A 58 -11.52 -15.62 -0.55
C PRO A 58 -11.05 -17.07 -0.67
N ASP A 59 -11.62 -17.84 -1.57
CA ASP A 59 -11.27 -19.23 -1.84
C ASP A 59 -9.91 -19.41 -2.55
N ARG A 60 -9.31 -18.32 -3.03
CA ARG A 60 -7.99 -18.28 -3.65
C ARG A 60 -6.86 -18.00 -2.67
N PHE A 61 -7.17 -17.75 -1.40
CA PHE A 61 -6.20 -17.49 -0.35
C PHE A 61 -6.05 -18.69 0.56
N LEU A 62 -4.89 -19.34 0.49
CA LEU A 62 -4.56 -20.49 1.30
C LEU A 62 -3.97 -20.03 2.64
N SER A 63 -4.62 -20.39 3.73
CA SER A 63 -4.13 -20.12 5.09
C SER A 63 -4.84 -21.02 6.10
N GLU A 64 -4.29 -21.13 7.32
CA GLU A 64 -4.93 -21.81 8.44
C GLU A 64 -6.24 -21.13 8.87
N ASN A 65 -6.40 -19.84 8.57
CA ASN A 65 -7.64 -19.11 8.79
C ASN A 65 -8.22 -18.60 7.46
N PRO A 66 -8.96 -19.43 6.71
CA PRO A 66 -9.50 -19.07 5.40
C PRO A 66 -10.57 -17.96 5.45
N ALA A 67 -11.12 -17.67 6.63
CA ALA A 67 -12.07 -16.58 6.81
C ALA A 67 -11.42 -15.21 6.96
N PHE A 68 -10.11 -15.14 7.24
CA PHE A 68 -9.39 -13.90 7.56
C PHE A 68 -9.52 -12.82 6.48
N CYS A 69 -9.41 -13.19 5.20
CA CYS A 69 -9.43 -12.25 4.08
C CYS A 69 -10.84 -11.83 3.63
N ARG A 70 -11.91 -12.52 4.06
CA ARG A 70 -13.28 -12.32 3.55
C ARG A 70 -13.75 -10.88 3.70
N SER A 71 -13.61 -10.31 4.90
CA SER A 71 -14.07 -8.94 5.18
C SER A 71 -13.29 -7.90 4.36
N ALA A 72 -11.98 -8.08 4.23
CA ALA A 72 -11.15 -7.17 3.44
C ALA A 72 -11.52 -7.21 1.95
N LEU A 73 -11.62 -8.41 1.37
CA LEU A 73 -11.96 -8.59 -0.04
C LEU A 73 -13.40 -8.19 -0.38
N ALA A 74 -14.35 -8.31 0.56
CA ALA A 74 -15.71 -7.82 0.36
C ALA A 74 -15.79 -6.28 0.35
N ARG A 75 -14.93 -5.61 1.13
CA ARG A 75 -14.91 -4.13 1.22
C ARG A 75 -14.07 -3.48 0.13
N TYR A 76 -13.01 -4.13 -0.30
CA TYR A 76 -12.11 -3.63 -1.33
C TYR A 76 -11.76 -4.74 -2.32
N THR A 77 -12.48 -4.77 -3.41
CA THR A 77 -12.38 -5.78 -4.45
C THR A 77 -11.30 -5.42 -5.49
N PRO A 78 -10.84 -6.36 -6.33
CA PRO A 78 -9.98 -6.07 -7.46
C PRO A 78 -10.52 -4.96 -8.37
N ARG A 79 -11.84 -4.88 -8.52
CA ARG A 79 -12.50 -3.84 -9.33
C ARG A 79 -12.31 -2.44 -8.77
N HIS A 80 -12.38 -2.27 -7.46
CA HIS A 80 -12.14 -0.96 -6.82
C HIS A 80 -10.72 -0.46 -7.10
N PHE A 81 -9.72 -1.36 -7.09
CA PHE A 81 -8.36 -0.96 -7.46
C PHE A 81 -8.24 -0.65 -8.95
N LEU A 82 -8.89 -1.43 -9.82
CA LEU A 82 -8.92 -1.17 -11.26
C LEU A 82 -9.57 0.18 -11.59
N GLU A 83 -10.67 0.53 -10.92
CA GLU A 83 -11.31 1.85 -11.05
C GLU A 83 -10.34 2.98 -10.65
N MET A 84 -9.54 2.77 -9.60
CA MET A 84 -8.50 3.72 -9.22
C MET A 84 -7.44 3.85 -10.33
N VAL A 85 -6.94 2.75 -10.88
CA VAL A 85 -5.98 2.73 -11.99
C VAL A 85 -6.53 3.49 -13.21
N GLN A 86 -7.81 3.28 -13.54
CA GLN A 86 -8.50 3.96 -14.64
C GLN A 86 -8.66 5.48 -14.37
N ARG A 87 -9.02 5.87 -13.14
CA ARG A 87 -9.12 7.28 -12.73
C ARG A 87 -7.79 8.03 -12.93
N TYR A 88 -6.67 7.35 -12.71
CA TYR A 88 -5.33 7.88 -12.97
C TYR A 88 -4.87 7.72 -14.42
N ARG A 89 -5.74 7.20 -15.31
CA ARG A 89 -5.48 7.01 -16.74
C ARG A 89 -4.21 6.20 -17.02
N ILE A 90 -3.97 5.19 -16.20
CA ILE A 90 -2.85 4.27 -16.36
C ILE A 90 -3.27 3.20 -17.38
N ALA A 91 -2.51 3.08 -18.46
CA ALA A 91 -2.71 2.04 -19.46
C ALA A 91 -2.32 0.67 -18.91
N TRP A 92 -3.15 -0.34 -19.20
CA TRP A 92 -2.99 -1.69 -18.67
C TRP A 92 -3.55 -2.73 -19.62
N HIS A 93 -3.11 -3.98 -19.46
CA HIS A 93 -3.63 -5.14 -20.18
C HIS A 93 -3.84 -6.33 -19.25
N GLU A 94 -4.72 -7.23 -19.65
CA GLU A 94 -4.81 -8.57 -19.07
C GLU A 94 -3.84 -9.49 -19.81
N LYS A 95 -2.97 -10.18 -19.06
CA LYS A 95 -2.02 -11.13 -19.63
C LYS A 95 -2.65 -12.52 -19.79
N HIS A 96 -3.01 -13.15 -18.69
CA HIS A 96 -3.73 -14.42 -18.65
C HIS A 96 -4.34 -14.63 -17.27
N ARG A 97 -5.41 -15.44 -17.18
CA ARG A 97 -6.06 -15.83 -15.92
C ARG A 97 -6.45 -14.64 -15.04
N GLY A 98 -6.88 -13.53 -15.64
CA GLY A 98 -7.31 -12.35 -14.91
C GLY A 98 -6.19 -11.47 -14.33
N GLN A 99 -4.93 -11.76 -14.61
CA GLN A 99 -3.80 -10.96 -14.14
C GLN A 99 -3.69 -9.65 -14.93
N LEU A 100 -3.69 -8.52 -14.22
CA LEU A 100 -3.59 -7.19 -14.82
C LEU A 100 -2.22 -6.57 -14.60
N PHE A 101 -1.64 -6.02 -15.66
CA PHE A 101 -0.32 -5.41 -15.69
C PHE A 101 -0.38 -4.00 -16.27
N CYS A 102 0.50 -3.11 -15.82
CA CYS A 102 0.73 -1.85 -16.52
C CYS A 102 1.38 -2.12 -17.87
N ASP A 103 1.03 -1.31 -18.88
CA ASP A 103 1.58 -1.46 -20.23
C ASP A 103 3.05 -1.02 -20.27
N ASP A 104 3.41 0.03 -19.55
CA ASP A 104 4.74 0.63 -19.59
C ASP A 104 5.59 0.28 -18.37
N SER A 105 5.17 0.65 -17.15
CA SER A 105 6.04 0.55 -15.98
C SER A 105 5.26 0.41 -14.67
N ALA A 106 5.84 -0.35 -13.73
CA ALA A 106 5.40 -0.44 -12.34
C ALA A 106 5.43 0.92 -11.62
N GLU A 107 6.25 1.87 -12.08
CA GLU A 107 6.32 3.22 -11.52
C GLU A 107 4.96 3.94 -11.56
N ARG A 108 4.08 3.59 -12.52
CA ARG A 108 2.73 4.16 -12.61
C ARG A 108 1.90 3.86 -11.36
N ILE A 109 1.98 2.64 -10.85
CA ILE A 109 1.27 2.25 -9.61
C ILE A 109 1.91 2.90 -8.39
N ILE A 110 3.23 3.02 -8.35
CA ILE A 110 3.93 3.71 -7.25
C ILE A 110 3.52 5.19 -7.20
N GLU A 111 3.52 5.86 -8.35
CA GLU A 111 3.12 7.27 -8.45
C GLU A 111 1.64 7.48 -8.10
N LEU A 112 0.75 6.56 -8.53
CA LEU A 112 -0.65 6.57 -8.13
C LEU A 112 -0.79 6.54 -6.60
N LEU A 113 -0.16 5.57 -5.94
CA LEU A 113 -0.23 5.43 -4.48
C LEU A 113 0.40 6.61 -3.75
N LYS A 114 1.47 7.18 -4.30
CA LYS A 114 2.10 8.39 -3.77
C LYS A 114 1.14 9.58 -3.82
N ARG A 115 0.48 9.81 -4.94
CA ARG A 115 -0.54 10.88 -5.08
C ARG A 115 -1.73 10.69 -4.15
N GLU A 116 -2.17 9.45 -3.94
CA GLU A 116 -3.23 9.18 -2.95
C GLU A 116 -2.75 9.51 -1.51
N CYS A 117 -1.48 9.25 -1.18
CA CYS A 117 -0.88 9.67 0.08
C CYS A 117 -0.77 11.20 0.19
N GLU A 118 -0.39 11.89 -0.88
CA GLU A 118 -0.31 13.35 -0.94
C GLU A 118 -1.69 13.99 -0.72
N ALA A 119 -2.73 13.44 -1.37
CA ALA A 119 -4.13 13.86 -1.15
C ALA A 119 -4.59 13.67 0.31
N GLY A 120 -4.02 12.70 1.02
CA GLY A 120 -4.22 12.46 2.45
C GLY A 120 -3.28 13.24 3.37
N ALA A 121 -2.45 14.16 2.85
CA ALA A 121 -1.44 14.90 3.60
C ALA A 121 -0.52 14.00 4.44
N VAL A 122 -0.16 12.82 3.94
CA VAL A 122 0.70 11.85 4.62
C VAL A 122 2.11 12.41 4.75
N GLN A 123 2.66 12.35 5.97
CA GLN A 123 4.05 12.73 6.23
C GLN A 123 4.97 11.54 6.00
N TRP A 124 5.98 11.72 5.16
CA TRP A 124 6.95 10.69 4.80
C TRP A 124 8.19 10.71 5.70
N ARG A 125 8.63 9.54 6.12
CA ARG A 125 9.88 9.29 6.83
C ARG A 125 10.59 8.09 6.19
N THR A 126 11.14 8.28 5.01
CA THR A 126 11.96 7.31 4.28
C THR A 126 13.41 7.32 4.81
N GLY A 127 14.18 6.25 4.56
CA GLY A 127 15.53 6.11 5.09
C GLY A 127 15.56 5.98 6.62
N THR A 128 14.43 5.68 7.25
CA THR A 128 14.28 5.69 8.71
C THR A 128 14.00 4.29 9.24
N LYS A 129 14.99 3.68 9.88
CA LYS A 129 14.87 2.35 10.48
C LYS A 129 14.10 2.43 11.81
N VAL A 130 13.04 1.66 11.93
CA VAL A 130 12.33 1.48 13.21
C VAL A 130 13.09 0.46 14.04
N ALA A 131 13.52 0.87 15.23
CA ALA A 131 14.23 0.01 16.16
C ALA A 131 13.26 -0.85 16.98
N ARG A 132 12.19 -0.24 17.50
CA ARG A 132 11.15 -0.93 18.28
C ARG A 132 9.85 -0.13 18.30
N VAL A 133 8.76 -0.82 18.62
CA VAL A 133 7.45 -0.24 18.92
C VAL A 133 7.10 -0.63 20.35
N GLU A 134 6.75 0.35 21.16
CA GLU A 134 6.41 0.17 22.57
C GLU A 134 4.96 0.61 22.81
N LYS A 135 4.17 -0.23 23.48
CA LYS A 135 2.83 0.12 23.89
C LYS A 135 2.89 0.91 25.19
N VAL A 136 2.27 2.08 25.22
CA VAL A 136 2.16 2.94 26.40
C VAL A 136 0.68 3.22 26.68
N SER A 137 0.38 3.83 27.84
CA SER A 137 -1.01 4.12 28.23
C SER A 137 -1.79 4.96 27.22
N ALA A 138 -1.11 5.89 26.54
CA ALA A 138 -1.72 6.81 25.55
C ALA A 138 -1.59 6.34 24.09
N GLY A 139 -1.15 5.11 23.82
CA GLY A 139 -0.98 4.59 22.46
C GLY A 139 0.31 3.82 22.25
N PHE A 140 1.13 4.25 21.28
CA PHE A 140 2.38 3.59 20.92
C PHE A 140 3.51 4.60 20.77
N LEU A 141 4.70 4.23 21.22
CA LEU A 141 5.94 4.92 20.92
C LEU A 141 6.68 4.13 19.83
N VAL A 142 7.00 4.81 18.73
CA VAL A 142 7.83 4.26 17.65
C VAL A 142 9.22 4.84 17.81
N HIS A 143 10.18 3.99 18.16
CA HIS A 143 11.58 4.36 18.29
C HIS A 143 12.29 4.13 16.97
N THR A 144 12.91 5.18 16.45
CA THR A 144 13.73 5.11 15.23
C THR A 144 15.20 5.07 15.61
N ALA A 145 16.00 4.31 14.86
CA ALA A 145 17.43 4.42 14.97
C ALA A 145 17.85 5.80 14.42
N LEU A 146 18.62 6.54 15.21
CA LEU A 146 19.40 7.67 14.72
C LEU A 146 20.62 7.06 14.07
N ASP A 147 20.80 7.23 12.77
CA ASP A 147 22.07 6.95 12.08
C ASP A 147 23.11 7.99 12.46
#